data_45c9e797a43d4a5bfdc684e3ae8b8e5b
#
_entry.id   45c9e797a43d4a5bfdc684e3ae8b8e5b
#
_cell.length_a   1.000
_cell.length_b   1.000
_cell.length_c   1.000
_cell.angle_alpha   90.00
_cell.angle_beta   90.00
_cell.angle_gamma   90.00
#
_symmetry.space_group_name_H-M   'P 1'
#
loop_
_entity.id
_entity.type
_entity.pdbx_description
1 polymer ?
#
loop_
_entity_poly.entity_id
_entity_poly.type
_entity_poly.pdbx_seq_one_letter_code
_entity_poly.pdbx_strand_id
1 'polypeptide(L)'
;MSAQEQGINEVPTCHGGLENLDAEHDYWIDDIEGSLPSDLVGTFVRNGPGRQRIGNKPYGHWFDGDGMLSQFTFSGSQVHFRNRYIRTPKYIEETSEQKILYRGFGTQIPGGFLKNMFRFPANPANTSIVYHGSKFLALNEGGRPWEVEPGSLDTVGEYDYEGSLKGKSFSAHGKV
;
A
#
# COMPACT_ATOMS: atom_id res chain seq x y z
N MET A 1 -5.18 54.48 0.30
CA MET A 1 -4.13 53.75 1.03
C MET A 1 -4.58 52.32 1.12
N SER A 2 -4.04 51.45 0.31
CA SER A 2 -4.41 50.07 0.11
C SER A 2 -3.89 49.21 1.28
N ALA A 3 -4.81 48.52 1.95
CA ALA A 3 -4.45 47.45 2.87
C ALA A 3 -3.88 46.30 2.03
N GLN A 4 -2.61 46.00 2.28
CA GLN A 4 -1.95 44.81 1.73
C GLN A 4 -2.68 43.57 2.24
N GLU A 5 -3.20 42.79 1.33
CA GLU A 5 -3.55 41.40 1.56
C GLU A 5 -2.27 40.67 1.95
N GLN A 6 -2.11 40.43 3.25
CA GLN A 6 -1.12 39.51 3.75
C GLN A 6 -1.52 38.12 3.28
N GLY A 7 -0.68 37.53 2.44
CA GLY A 7 -0.86 36.19 1.93
C GLY A 7 -1.16 35.21 3.06
N ILE A 8 -2.23 34.48 2.90
CA ILE A 8 -2.54 33.30 3.68
C ILE A 8 -1.31 32.40 3.51
N ASN A 9 -0.55 32.21 4.59
CA ASN A 9 0.50 31.21 4.62
C ASN A 9 -0.15 29.90 4.20
N GLU A 10 0.20 29.42 3.01
CA GLU A 10 -0.17 28.10 2.57
C GLU A 10 0.35 27.14 3.64
N VAL A 11 -0.56 26.59 4.44
CA VAL A 11 -0.24 25.46 5.30
C VAL A 11 0.39 24.42 4.38
N PRO A 12 1.59 23.91 4.68
CA PRO A 12 2.18 22.85 3.88
C PRO A 12 1.16 21.74 3.78
N THR A 13 0.52 21.67 2.63
CA THR A 13 -0.51 20.67 2.42
C THR A 13 0.23 19.34 2.36
N CYS A 14 -0.18 18.37 3.17
CA CYS A 14 0.33 16.99 3.10
C CYS A 14 -0.07 16.29 1.80
N HIS A 15 -0.29 17.06 0.73
CA HIS A 15 -0.69 16.58 -0.58
C HIS A 15 0.30 15.57 -1.16
N GLY A 16 1.60 15.75 -0.97
CA GLY A 16 2.61 14.80 -1.43
C GLY A 16 2.45 13.40 -0.82
N GLY A 17 1.93 13.29 0.42
CA GLY A 17 1.63 12.00 1.07
C GLY A 17 0.41 11.26 0.50
N LEU A 18 -0.38 11.91 -0.36
CA LEU A 18 -1.57 11.36 -1.01
C LEU A 18 -1.41 11.25 -2.53
N GLU A 19 -0.20 11.42 -3.04
CA GLU A 19 0.12 11.20 -4.44
C GLU A 19 0.44 9.72 -4.70
N ASN A 20 0.35 9.33 -5.96
CA ASN A 20 0.77 7.99 -6.36
C ASN A 20 2.29 7.86 -6.34
N LEU A 21 2.76 6.71 -5.89
CA LEU A 21 4.13 6.27 -6.17
C LEU A 21 4.11 5.46 -7.47
N ASP A 22 4.35 6.13 -8.59
CA ASP A 22 4.18 5.52 -9.92
C ASP A 22 5.29 4.53 -10.28
N ALA A 23 6.41 4.53 -9.53
CA ALA A 23 7.54 3.67 -9.79
C ALA A 23 7.81 2.67 -8.66
N GLU A 24 8.20 1.47 -9.07
CA GLU A 24 8.80 0.46 -8.19
C GLU A 24 10.32 0.57 -8.32
N HIS A 25 10.99 0.56 -7.17
CA HIS A 25 12.43 0.76 -7.06
C HIS A 25 13.11 -0.45 -6.45
N ASP A 26 14.39 -0.60 -6.76
CA ASP A 26 15.25 -1.65 -6.25
C ASP A 26 16.71 -1.19 -6.39
N TYR A 27 17.29 -0.64 -5.31
CA TYR A 27 18.62 -0.03 -5.36
C TYR A 27 19.31 0.02 -3.99
N TRP A 28 20.62 0.12 -4.00
CA TRP A 28 21.41 0.47 -2.83
C TRP A 28 21.37 1.97 -2.60
N ILE A 29 21.13 2.36 -1.35
CA ILE A 29 21.19 3.78 -0.96
C ILE A 29 22.65 4.17 -0.84
N ASP A 30 23.08 5.16 -1.61
CA ASP A 30 24.45 5.66 -1.69
C ASP A 30 24.63 7.01 -1.00
N ASP A 31 23.56 7.74 -0.72
CA ASP A 31 23.58 9.02 -0.02
C ASP A 31 22.97 8.87 1.38
N ILE A 32 23.84 8.83 2.39
CA ILE A 32 23.48 8.66 3.80
C ILE A 32 24.13 9.78 4.61
N GLU A 33 23.30 10.64 5.18
CA GLU A 33 23.77 11.65 6.12
C GLU A 33 23.97 11.03 7.52
N GLY A 34 25.17 11.16 8.07
CA GLY A 34 25.55 10.61 9.36
C GLY A 34 26.20 9.23 9.24
N SER A 35 26.02 8.38 10.26
CA SER A 35 26.61 7.04 10.31
C SER A 35 25.59 6.03 10.79
N LEU A 36 25.53 4.88 10.14
CA LEU A 36 24.76 3.75 10.60
C LEU A 36 25.53 2.97 11.66
N PRO A 37 24.86 2.45 12.71
CA PRO A 37 25.48 1.52 13.64
C PRO A 37 26.00 0.28 12.88
N SER A 38 27.25 -0.11 13.15
CA SER A 38 27.88 -1.23 12.43
C SER A 38 27.26 -2.60 12.72
N ASP A 39 26.50 -2.70 13.80
CA ASP A 39 25.76 -3.89 14.23
C ASP A 39 24.29 -3.88 13.77
N LEU A 40 23.86 -2.83 13.04
CA LEU A 40 22.51 -2.79 12.47
C LEU A 40 22.43 -3.75 11.26
N VAL A 41 21.88 -4.91 11.48
CA VAL A 41 21.65 -5.94 10.47
C VAL A 41 20.20 -6.42 10.54
N GLY A 42 19.54 -6.51 9.39
CA GLY A 42 18.16 -6.98 9.33
C GLY A 42 17.34 -6.29 8.28
N THR A 43 16.05 -6.60 8.25
CA THR A 43 15.12 -6.06 7.26
C THR A 43 13.93 -5.40 7.97
N PHE A 44 13.66 -4.16 7.58
CA PHE A 44 12.48 -3.42 8.00
C PHE A 44 11.51 -3.34 6.82
N VAL A 45 10.28 -3.76 7.01
CA VAL A 45 9.24 -3.73 5.97
C VAL A 45 8.04 -2.95 6.46
N ARG A 46 7.52 -2.08 5.60
CA ARG A 46 6.27 -1.34 5.83
C ARG A 46 5.28 -1.65 4.72
N ASN A 47 4.00 -1.64 5.08
CA ASN A 47 2.88 -1.64 4.16
C ASN A 47 2.10 -0.34 4.28
N GLY A 48 1.59 0.16 3.18
CA GLY A 48 0.74 1.34 3.14
C GLY A 48 0.17 1.57 1.74
N PRO A 49 -0.79 2.49 1.61
CA PRO A 49 -1.33 2.83 0.29
C PRO A 49 -0.29 3.60 -0.53
N GLY A 50 0.12 3.06 -1.66
CA GLY A 50 1.04 3.69 -2.62
C GLY A 50 0.35 4.35 -3.80
N ARG A 51 -0.92 4.00 -4.08
CA ARG A 51 -1.71 4.59 -5.16
C ARG A 51 -3.05 5.09 -4.64
N GLN A 52 -3.33 6.38 -4.86
CA GLN A 52 -4.50 7.07 -4.35
C GLN A 52 -5.47 7.51 -5.45
N ARG A 53 -5.09 7.29 -6.70
CA ARG A 53 -5.89 7.61 -7.89
C ARG A 53 -5.60 6.66 -9.02
N ILE A 54 -6.55 6.51 -9.93
CA ILE A 54 -6.36 5.80 -11.19
C ILE A 54 -6.77 6.70 -12.35
N GLY A 55 -5.87 6.89 -13.30
CA GLY A 55 -6.00 7.96 -14.29
C GLY A 55 -6.20 9.32 -13.60
N ASN A 56 -7.23 10.06 -13.99
CA ASN A 56 -7.55 11.38 -13.41
C ASN A 56 -8.55 11.30 -12.25
N LYS A 57 -8.91 10.11 -11.76
CA LYS A 57 -9.93 9.94 -10.72
C LYS A 57 -9.31 9.51 -9.40
N PRO A 58 -9.38 10.34 -8.34
CA PRO A 58 -8.97 9.92 -7.01
C PRO A 58 -9.92 8.86 -6.46
N TYR A 59 -9.40 8.00 -5.59
CA TYR A 59 -10.23 7.15 -4.75
C TYR A 59 -11.00 8.00 -3.74
N GLY A 60 -12.18 7.53 -3.34
CA GLY A 60 -13.06 8.27 -2.43
C GLY A 60 -12.60 8.30 -0.98
N HIS A 61 -11.66 7.45 -0.61
CA HIS A 61 -11.05 7.40 0.71
C HIS A 61 -9.61 6.88 0.61
N TRP A 62 -8.72 7.39 1.45
CA TRP A 62 -7.32 6.98 1.46
C TRP A 62 -7.09 5.50 1.85
N PHE A 63 -8.04 4.89 2.56
CA PHE A 63 -8.05 3.44 2.81
C PHE A 63 -8.25 2.59 1.55
N ASP A 64 -8.71 3.19 0.46
CA ASP A 64 -8.95 2.48 -0.80
C ASP A 64 -7.73 2.40 -1.71
N GLY A 65 -6.65 3.09 -1.31
CA GLY A 65 -5.38 3.09 -2.05
C GLY A 65 -4.76 1.70 -2.11
N ASP A 66 -4.12 1.37 -3.23
CA ASP A 66 -3.50 0.05 -3.40
C ASP A 66 -2.26 -0.10 -2.54
N GLY A 67 -2.13 -1.25 -1.91
CA GLY A 67 -1.03 -1.57 -1.02
C GLY A 67 0.31 -1.62 -1.73
N MET A 68 1.29 -0.93 -1.16
CA MET A 68 2.68 -0.97 -1.56
C MET A 68 3.57 -1.30 -0.36
N LEU A 69 4.41 -2.27 -0.53
CA LEU A 69 5.45 -2.62 0.42
C LEU A 69 6.69 -1.77 0.17
N SER A 70 7.30 -1.29 1.24
CA SER A 70 8.60 -0.64 1.24
C SER A 70 9.52 -1.40 2.18
N GLN A 71 10.65 -1.86 1.67
CA GLN A 71 11.62 -2.68 2.38
C GLN A 71 12.96 -1.97 2.44
N PHE A 72 13.55 -1.93 3.64
CA PHE A 72 14.92 -1.50 3.88
C PHE A 72 15.69 -2.67 4.47
N THR A 73 16.74 -3.13 3.79
CA THR A 73 17.62 -4.18 4.26
C THR A 73 18.95 -3.58 4.66
N PHE A 74 19.29 -3.72 5.93
CA PHE A 74 20.52 -3.22 6.53
C PHE A 74 21.55 -4.35 6.60
N SER A 75 22.76 -4.07 6.14
CA SER A 75 23.90 -4.96 6.27
C SER A 75 25.13 -4.17 6.77
N GLY A 76 25.11 -3.82 8.07
CA GLY A 76 26.11 -2.95 8.66
C GLY A 76 26.04 -1.52 8.07
N SER A 77 27.06 -1.14 7.28
CA SER A 77 27.14 0.22 6.71
C SER A 77 26.34 0.43 5.41
N GLN A 78 25.68 -0.58 4.90
CA GLN A 78 24.93 -0.50 3.65
C GLN A 78 23.44 -0.67 3.87
N VAL A 79 22.64 0.03 3.07
CA VAL A 79 21.18 -0.07 3.06
C VAL A 79 20.69 -0.32 1.64
N HIS A 80 19.91 -1.35 1.49
CA HIS A 80 19.21 -1.65 0.24
C HIS A 80 17.74 -1.27 0.38
N PHE A 81 17.20 -0.54 -0.58
CA PHE A 81 15.79 -0.18 -0.66
C PHE A 81 15.09 -0.93 -1.78
N ARG A 82 13.89 -1.41 -1.49
CA ARG A 82 12.99 -1.99 -2.49
C ARG A 82 11.56 -1.64 -2.16
N ASN A 83 10.76 -1.31 -3.17
CA ASN A 83 9.32 -1.22 -3.02
C ASN A 83 8.59 -1.97 -4.12
N ARG A 84 7.41 -2.53 -3.79
CA ARG A 84 6.54 -3.26 -4.73
C ARG A 84 5.07 -3.07 -4.38
N TYR A 85 4.24 -2.89 -5.38
CA TYR A 85 2.80 -3.00 -5.22
C TYR A 85 2.37 -4.44 -4.99
N ILE A 86 1.37 -4.63 -4.14
CA ILE A 86 0.73 -5.92 -3.99
C ILE A 86 -0.23 -6.11 -5.17
N ARG A 87 0.00 -7.16 -5.95
CA ARG A 87 -0.70 -7.46 -7.22
C ARG A 87 -2.09 -8.07 -6.94
N THR A 88 -2.96 -7.33 -6.23
CA THR A 88 -4.36 -7.72 -6.06
C THR A 88 -5.11 -7.64 -7.40
N PRO A 89 -6.23 -8.36 -7.58
CA PRO A 89 -7.07 -8.21 -8.79
C PRO A 89 -7.47 -6.75 -9.04
N LYS A 90 -7.82 -6.00 -7.97
CA LYS A 90 -8.11 -4.58 -8.08
C LYS A 90 -6.94 -3.81 -8.70
N TYR A 91 -5.72 -4.00 -8.16
CA TYR A 91 -4.54 -3.32 -8.68
C TYR A 91 -4.29 -3.65 -10.16
N ILE A 92 -4.32 -4.94 -10.52
CA ILE A 92 -4.01 -5.41 -11.87
C ILE A 92 -5.04 -4.88 -12.88
N GLU A 93 -6.33 -5.08 -12.60
CA GLU A 93 -7.40 -4.74 -13.55
C GLU A 93 -7.57 -3.23 -13.69
N GLU A 94 -7.54 -2.47 -12.59
CA GLU A 94 -7.62 -1.01 -12.63
C GLU A 94 -6.39 -0.40 -13.31
N THR A 95 -5.21 -1.00 -13.15
CA THR A 95 -3.99 -0.57 -13.86
C THR A 95 -4.12 -0.78 -15.37
N SER A 96 -4.63 -1.93 -15.79
CA SER A 96 -4.84 -2.24 -17.21
C SER A 96 -5.89 -1.33 -17.84
N GLU A 97 -7.00 -1.09 -17.16
CA GLU A 97 -8.15 -0.38 -17.69
C GLU A 97 -8.12 1.13 -17.43
N GLN A 98 -7.18 1.61 -16.59
CA GLN A 98 -7.03 3.02 -16.20
C GLN A 98 -8.33 3.67 -15.69
N LYS A 99 -9.15 2.89 -14.97
CA LYS A 99 -10.42 3.34 -14.42
C LYS A 99 -10.80 2.59 -13.14
N ILE A 100 -11.65 3.19 -12.31
CA ILE A 100 -12.19 2.58 -11.11
C ILE A 100 -13.15 1.45 -11.50
N LEU A 101 -12.81 0.22 -11.14
CA LEU A 101 -13.56 -1.00 -11.40
C LEU A 101 -14.09 -1.66 -10.13
N TYR A 102 -13.50 -1.33 -9.00
CA TYR A 102 -13.81 -1.93 -7.71
C TYR A 102 -14.43 -0.91 -6.76
N ARG A 103 -15.41 -1.36 -6.00
CA ARG A 103 -15.91 -0.60 -4.86
C ARG A 103 -14.88 -0.66 -3.74
N GLY A 104 -14.58 0.49 -3.14
CA GLY A 104 -13.77 0.61 -1.94
C GLY A 104 -14.61 0.93 -0.70
N PHE A 105 -13.95 1.31 0.38
CA PHE A 105 -14.59 1.80 1.60
C PHE A 105 -15.35 3.12 1.32
N GLY A 106 -14.68 4.09 0.69
CA GLY A 106 -15.27 5.36 0.26
C GLY A 106 -15.43 5.50 -1.25
N THR A 107 -14.83 4.61 -2.04
CA THR A 107 -14.84 4.67 -3.50
C THR A 107 -16.07 3.94 -4.07
N GLN A 108 -16.78 4.62 -4.95
CA GLN A 108 -17.89 4.05 -5.72
C GLN A 108 -17.45 3.78 -7.16
N ILE A 109 -17.91 2.64 -7.70
CA ILE A 109 -17.73 2.34 -9.12
C ILE A 109 -18.57 3.34 -9.94
N PRO A 110 -18.01 4.04 -10.94
CA PRO A 110 -18.77 4.95 -11.77
C PRO A 110 -19.93 4.25 -12.50
N GLY A 111 -21.10 4.89 -12.52
CA GLY A 111 -22.31 4.34 -13.19
C GLY A 111 -23.52 4.14 -12.26
N GLY A 112 -23.48 4.75 -11.08
CA GLY A 112 -24.64 4.89 -10.20
C GLY A 112 -24.89 3.74 -9.25
N PHE A 113 -26.05 3.80 -8.58
CA PHE A 113 -26.40 2.91 -7.47
C PHE A 113 -26.39 1.42 -7.84
N LEU A 114 -26.95 1.08 -9.02
CA LEU A 114 -27.08 -0.32 -9.45
C LEU A 114 -25.73 -1.03 -9.63
N LYS A 115 -24.68 -0.30 -10.03
CA LYS A 115 -23.33 -0.87 -10.16
C LYS A 115 -22.65 -1.17 -8.82
N ASN A 116 -23.09 -0.50 -7.78
CA ASN A 116 -22.51 -0.61 -6.44
C ASN A 116 -23.34 -1.46 -5.48
N MET A 117 -24.60 -1.73 -5.82
CA MET A 117 -25.51 -2.51 -5.02
C MET A 117 -24.99 -3.94 -4.87
N PHE A 118 -24.98 -4.46 -3.64
CA PHE A 118 -24.51 -5.81 -3.28
C PHE A 118 -23.02 -6.10 -3.55
N ARG A 119 -22.20 -5.08 -3.83
CA ARG A 119 -20.74 -5.24 -3.95
C ARG A 119 -20.06 -4.93 -2.63
N PHE A 120 -19.23 -5.84 -2.16
CA PHE A 120 -18.36 -5.61 -1.02
C PHE A 120 -17.14 -4.76 -1.44
N PRO A 121 -16.56 -3.97 -0.51
CA PRO A 121 -15.29 -3.31 -0.75
C PRO A 121 -14.21 -4.32 -1.13
N ALA A 122 -13.37 -3.96 -2.10
CA ALA A 122 -12.21 -4.76 -2.45
C ALA A 122 -11.18 -4.74 -1.33
N ASN A 123 -10.35 -5.76 -1.30
CA ASN A 123 -9.19 -5.83 -0.41
C ASN A 123 -7.97 -5.20 -1.11
N PRO A 124 -7.55 -3.99 -0.74
CA PRO A 124 -6.36 -3.34 -1.31
C PRO A 124 -5.05 -3.81 -0.68
N ALA A 125 -5.09 -4.69 0.32
CA ALA A 125 -3.93 -5.24 1.04
C ALA A 125 -2.96 -4.19 1.58
N ASN A 126 -3.43 -3.07 2.12
CA ASN A 126 -2.65 -1.86 2.35
C ASN A 126 -2.45 -1.46 3.81
N THR A 127 -2.94 -2.26 4.78
CA THR A 127 -3.00 -1.80 6.17
C THR A 127 -1.74 -2.14 6.95
N SER A 128 -1.32 -3.39 6.95
CA SER A 128 -0.12 -3.84 7.66
C SER A 128 0.56 -5.01 6.96
N ILE A 129 1.72 -5.37 7.45
CA ILE A 129 2.44 -6.58 7.05
C ILE A 129 2.94 -7.30 8.29
N VAL A 130 2.82 -8.62 8.29
CA VAL A 130 3.34 -9.47 9.36
C VAL A 130 4.21 -10.57 8.76
N TYR A 131 5.25 -10.96 9.49
CA TYR A 131 6.04 -12.14 9.17
C TYR A 131 5.55 -13.30 10.04
N HIS A 132 4.99 -14.31 9.42
CA HIS A 132 4.44 -15.48 10.12
C HIS A 132 4.62 -16.73 9.28
N GLY A 133 5.10 -17.82 9.90
CA GLY A 133 5.28 -19.10 9.22
C GLY A 133 6.20 -19.02 8.01
N SER A 134 7.29 -18.25 8.09
CA SER A 134 8.24 -17.99 6.99
C SER A 134 7.66 -17.25 5.78
N LYS A 135 6.51 -16.58 5.95
CA LYS A 135 5.80 -15.82 4.93
C LYS A 135 5.63 -14.36 5.34
N PHE A 136 5.67 -13.46 4.39
CA PHE A 136 5.10 -12.14 4.57
C PHE A 136 3.63 -12.17 4.19
N LEU A 137 2.79 -11.65 5.07
CA LEU A 137 1.35 -11.56 4.87
C LEU A 137 0.93 -10.09 4.95
N ALA A 138 0.51 -9.55 3.83
CA ALA A 138 -0.06 -8.21 3.75
C ALA A 138 -1.55 -8.27 4.12
N LEU A 139 -1.96 -7.45 5.06
CA LEU A 139 -3.25 -7.52 5.72
C LEU A 139 -4.12 -6.31 5.42
N ASN A 140 -5.43 -6.55 5.37
CA ASN A 140 -6.49 -5.55 5.35
C ASN A 140 -7.79 -6.20 5.83
N GLU A 141 -8.66 -5.46 6.53
CA GLU A 141 -9.93 -5.97 7.05
C GLU A 141 -10.93 -6.37 5.95
N GLY A 142 -10.74 -5.86 4.74
CA GLY A 142 -11.62 -6.12 3.59
C GLY A 142 -11.48 -7.52 2.97
N GLY A 143 -10.52 -8.34 3.44
CA GLY A 143 -10.30 -9.65 2.83
C GLY A 143 -9.32 -10.55 3.57
N ARG A 144 -8.92 -11.62 2.89
CA ARG A 144 -7.89 -12.54 3.37
C ARG A 144 -6.50 -11.90 3.22
N PRO A 145 -5.50 -12.38 3.99
CA PRO A 145 -4.11 -11.98 3.79
C PRO A 145 -3.63 -12.24 2.37
N TRP A 146 -2.72 -11.39 1.90
CA TRP A 146 -1.97 -11.61 0.66
C TRP A 146 -0.56 -12.06 1.01
N GLU A 147 -0.21 -13.24 0.56
CA GLU A 147 1.15 -13.77 0.69
C GLU A 147 2.08 -13.05 -0.28
N VAL A 148 3.24 -12.67 0.24
CA VAL A 148 4.30 -11.98 -0.49
C VAL A 148 5.62 -12.69 -0.21
N GLU A 149 6.42 -12.90 -1.24
CA GLU A 149 7.75 -13.50 -1.12
C GLU A 149 8.71 -12.56 -0.37
N PRO A 150 9.32 -12.99 0.75
CA PRO A 150 10.13 -12.10 1.58
C PRO A 150 11.35 -11.50 0.86
N GLY A 151 11.92 -12.18 -0.11
CA GLY A 151 13.13 -11.73 -0.82
C GLY A 151 12.85 -10.69 -1.89
N SER A 152 11.90 -10.97 -2.78
CA SER A 152 11.58 -10.14 -3.94
C SER A 152 10.44 -9.13 -3.72
N LEU A 153 9.60 -9.35 -2.72
CA LEU A 153 8.30 -8.71 -2.48
C LEU A 153 7.27 -9.03 -3.56
N ASP A 154 7.48 -10.08 -4.33
CA ASP A 154 6.51 -10.51 -5.33
C ASP A 154 5.25 -11.08 -4.67
N THR A 155 4.10 -10.73 -5.21
CA THR A 155 2.83 -11.23 -4.72
C THR A 155 2.64 -12.68 -5.13
N VAL A 156 2.45 -13.57 -4.15
CA VAL A 156 2.16 -14.99 -4.38
C VAL A 156 0.67 -15.20 -4.61
N GLY A 157 -0.18 -14.64 -3.75
CA GLY A 157 -1.63 -14.76 -3.86
C GLY A 157 -2.36 -14.57 -2.52
N GLU A 158 -3.68 -14.73 -2.52
CA GLU A 158 -4.44 -14.82 -1.27
C GLU A 158 -4.02 -16.05 -0.47
N TYR A 159 -3.88 -15.86 0.84
CA TYR A 159 -3.49 -16.92 1.75
C TYR A 159 -4.61 -17.27 2.70
N ASP A 160 -5.03 -18.51 2.70
CA ASP A 160 -6.14 -19.02 3.51
C ASP A 160 -5.71 -19.99 4.62
N TYR A 161 -4.41 -20.02 4.94
CA TYR A 161 -3.81 -20.92 5.92
C TYR A 161 -4.12 -22.40 5.58
N GLU A 162 -3.86 -22.78 4.33
CA GLU A 162 -4.09 -24.13 3.82
C GLU A 162 -5.56 -24.59 3.98
N GLY A 163 -6.47 -23.66 3.76
CA GLY A 163 -7.91 -23.90 3.89
C GLY A 163 -8.45 -23.84 5.33
N SER A 164 -7.61 -23.51 6.32
CA SER A 164 -8.04 -23.36 7.72
C SER A 164 -8.84 -22.08 7.95
N LEU A 165 -8.57 -21.01 7.19
CA LEU A 165 -9.31 -19.76 7.26
C LEU A 165 -10.62 -19.86 6.45
N LYS A 166 -11.72 -20.17 7.12
CA LYS A 166 -13.04 -20.26 6.48
C LYS A 166 -13.69 -18.90 6.23
N GLY A 167 -13.26 -17.87 6.94
CA GLY A 167 -13.74 -16.49 6.79
C GLY A 167 -13.28 -15.83 5.49
N LYS A 168 -14.00 -14.77 5.09
CA LYS A 168 -13.65 -13.92 3.95
C LYS A 168 -12.85 -12.69 4.36
N SER A 169 -12.68 -12.43 5.65
CA SER A 169 -11.94 -11.31 6.20
C SER A 169 -10.96 -11.79 7.27
N PHE A 170 -9.94 -10.99 7.50
CA PHE A 170 -8.89 -11.23 8.49
C PHE A 170 -8.57 -9.93 9.23
N SER A 171 -8.02 -10.02 10.44
CA SER A 171 -7.62 -8.82 11.18
C SER A 171 -6.41 -8.16 10.52
N ALA A 172 -6.49 -6.87 10.23
CA ALA A 172 -5.36 -6.13 9.70
C ALA A 172 -4.34 -5.70 10.78
N HIS A 173 -4.72 -5.79 12.05
CA HIS A 173 -3.88 -5.41 13.18
C HIS A 173 -3.58 -6.61 14.07
N GLY A 174 -3.08 -7.69 13.46
CA GLY A 174 -2.61 -8.87 14.17
C GLY A 174 -1.48 -8.52 15.16
N LYS A 175 -1.56 -9.07 16.36
CA LYS A 175 -0.45 -9.03 17.34
C LYS A 175 0.22 -10.40 17.33
N VAL A 176 1.53 -10.40 17.23
CA VAL A 176 2.39 -11.58 17.31
C VAL A 176 2.98 -11.65 18.72
#